data_909a12e802ff7e1cd25b64401fc04304
#
_entry.id   909a12e802ff7e1cd25b64401fc04304
#
_cell.length_a   1.000
_cell.length_b   1.000
_cell.length_c   1.000
_cell.angle_alpha   90.00
_cell.angle_beta   90.00
_cell.angle_gamma   90.00
#
_symmetry.space_group_name_H-M   'P 1'
#
loop_
_entity.id
_entity.type
_entity.pdbx_description
1 polymer ?
#
loop_
_entity_poly.entity_id
_entity_poly.type
_entity_poly.pdbx_seq_one_letter_code
_entity_poly.pdbx_strand_id
1 'polypeptide(L)'
;VRKENDEQRYNVLVLDTSASSSFLDSSGNIFYTADTAIDYVKASAKKFIEGVQKADGTNYVAIVEYKGSTANVVSEFSTDFVSLNAAIDGLYASQNTRNVAAGLQKADTLINEISNPKAIKNVVLFTTGMTNDGEYSYDGHYNEDTIGSEWRRSDTQVRLYAYSNAAYAMAETLKSKATVYSVGLFQMMENMPEEGLEIVQFFKLFSSELATSLEHFYDVKDPNDLEFIFGEIADKVTTKDVNFYFASGEEKDYEAVCHYSDNYFRKASCGTRQLDGYNHSLSTASLCLALSAFGSNDGGNSDYTNKYKNVEKLLTDLEFEEFDKNDWFVKKPQSDSIGVVAANKKLSIDDKECTLIAVAVRGGGYESEWAGNFTLGKSGQHYGFAQAKKQVLDFLKSYIRENKISGD
;
A
#
# COMPACT_ATOMS: atom_id res chain seq x y z
N VAL A 1 -17.99 0.01 -23.24
CA VAL A 1 -18.71 -0.43 -22.03
C VAL A 1 -17.62 -0.78 -21.04
N ARG A 2 -17.40 0.07 -20.04
CA ARG A 2 -16.45 -0.17 -18.95
C ARG A 2 -16.87 -1.49 -18.29
N LYS A 3 -16.03 -2.51 -18.26
CA LYS A 3 -16.21 -3.63 -17.33
C LYS A 3 -16.11 -3.03 -15.94
N GLU A 4 -17.19 -3.01 -15.19
CA GLU A 4 -17.12 -2.71 -13.78
C GLU A 4 -16.12 -3.70 -13.17
N ASN A 5 -15.15 -3.17 -12.45
CA ASN A 5 -14.22 -3.99 -11.71
C ASN A 5 -15.00 -4.57 -10.52
N ASP A 6 -15.36 -5.85 -10.61
CA ASP A 6 -16.12 -6.57 -9.58
C ASP A 6 -15.32 -6.84 -8.29
N GLU A 7 -14.11 -6.27 -8.20
CA GLU A 7 -13.26 -6.48 -7.03
C GLU A 7 -13.83 -5.76 -5.80
N GLN A 8 -14.14 -6.53 -4.78
CA GLN A 8 -14.67 -6.03 -3.52
C GLN A 8 -13.58 -6.09 -2.45
N ARG A 9 -13.34 -4.95 -1.82
CA ARG A 9 -12.40 -4.82 -0.70
C ARG A 9 -13.15 -4.40 0.55
N TYR A 10 -12.88 -5.09 1.64
CA TYR A 10 -13.47 -4.84 2.95
C TYR A 10 -12.36 -4.47 3.92
N ASN A 11 -12.40 -3.26 4.44
CA ASN A 11 -11.37 -2.68 5.29
C ASN A 11 -11.99 -2.36 6.66
N VAL A 12 -11.43 -2.91 7.73
CA VAL A 12 -11.85 -2.60 9.10
C VAL A 12 -10.79 -1.73 9.76
N LEU A 13 -11.15 -0.49 10.10
CA LEU A 13 -10.34 0.37 10.95
C LEU A 13 -10.62 0.04 12.41
N VAL A 14 -9.61 -0.38 13.16
CA VAL A 14 -9.68 -0.68 14.61
C VAL A 14 -8.85 0.37 15.35
N LEU A 15 -9.54 1.31 15.98
CA LEU A 15 -8.95 2.55 16.48
C LEU A 15 -8.91 2.60 18.00
N ASP A 16 -7.73 2.84 18.55
CA ASP A 16 -7.53 3.15 19.96
C ASP A 16 -8.07 4.54 20.27
N THR A 17 -9.14 4.61 21.04
CA THR A 17 -9.74 5.87 21.53
C THR A 17 -9.61 5.99 23.05
N SER A 18 -8.64 5.30 23.66
CA SER A 18 -8.36 5.45 25.08
C SER A 18 -7.75 6.82 25.40
N ALA A 19 -8.09 7.37 26.56
CA ALA A 19 -7.61 8.67 27.02
C ALA A 19 -6.14 8.64 27.51
N SER A 20 -5.52 7.46 27.62
CA SER A 20 -4.11 7.31 27.99
C SER A 20 -3.12 7.63 26.86
N SER A 21 -3.63 8.04 25.71
CA SER A 21 -2.84 8.45 24.55
C SER A 21 -2.41 9.89 24.68
N SER A 22 -1.40 10.19 25.48
CA SER A 22 -0.74 11.49 25.48
C SER A 22 0.51 11.43 24.64
N PHE A 23 0.78 12.47 23.88
CA PHE A 23 1.98 12.58 23.04
C PHE A 23 3.00 13.50 23.69
N LEU A 24 4.28 13.26 23.45
CA LEU A 24 5.37 14.14 23.84
C LEU A 24 5.81 14.99 22.63
N ASP A 25 6.17 16.25 22.88
CA ASP A 25 6.86 17.04 21.87
C ASP A 25 8.32 16.57 21.70
N SER A 26 9.02 17.15 20.72
CA SER A 26 10.44 16.86 20.46
C SER A 26 11.37 17.22 21.62
N SER A 27 10.88 17.92 22.64
CA SER A 27 11.60 18.29 23.85
C SER A 27 11.26 17.38 25.04
N GLY A 28 10.39 16.39 24.85
CA GLY A 28 9.97 15.46 25.90
C GLY A 28 8.88 16.01 26.84
N ASN A 29 8.22 17.12 26.49
CA ASN A 29 7.10 17.62 27.28
C ASN A 29 5.80 16.98 26.80
N ILE A 30 4.87 16.73 27.73
CA ILE A 30 3.49 16.34 27.37
C ILE A 30 2.82 17.53 26.71
N PHE A 31 2.74 17.49 25.39
CA PHE A 31 2.24 18.60 24.58
C PHE A 31 0.77 18.46 24.24
N TYR A 32 0.28 17.21 24.20
CA TYR A 32 -1.08 16.92 23.78
C TYR A 32 -1.88 16.33 24.94
N THR A 33 -3.06 16.87 25.14
CA THR A 33 -4.09 16.25 25.98
C THR A 33 -4.66 15.04 25.27
N ALA A 34 -5.43 14.21 25.97
CA ALA A 34 -6.16 13.10 25.36
C ALA A 34 -7.04 13.57 24.16
N ASP A 35 -7.60 14.77 24.26
CA ASP A 35 -8.42 15.35 23.18
C ASP A 35 -7.59 15.64 21.93
N THR A 36 -6.36 16.12 22.07
CA THR A 36 -5.47 16.37 20.92
C THR A 36 -5.02 15.06 20.28
N ALA A 37 -4.77 14.01 21.08
CA ALA A 37 -4.42 12.70 20.56
C ALA A 37 -5.52 12.13 19.66
N ILE A 38 -6.78 12.26 20.08
CA ILE A 38 -7.92 11.81 19.28
C ILE A 38 -8.05 12.58 17.95
N ASP A 39 -7.61 13.83 17.88
CA ASP A 39 -7.63 14.59 16.63
C ASP A 39 -6.68 13.99 15.59
N TYR A 40 -5.49 13.54 15.98
CA TYR A 40 -4.59 12.80 15.07
C TYR A 40 -5.19 11.48 14.61
N VAL A 41 -5.84 10.73 15.49
CA VAL A 41 -6.53 9.49 15.14
C VAL A 41 -7.62 9.75 14.11
N LYS A 42 -8.45 10.79 14.32
CA LYS A 42 -9.51 11.18 13.39
C LYS A 42 -8.95 11.61 12.04
N ALA A 43 -7.95 12.47 12.01
CA ALA A 43 -7.32 12.95 10.79
C ALA A 43 -6.75 11.78 9.97
N SER A 44 -6.04 10.86 10.63
CA SER A 44 -5.45 9.67 10.01
C SER A 44 -6.50 8.71 9.45
N ALA A 45 -7.55 8.43 10.22
CA ALA A 45 -8.66 7.59 9.77
C ALA A 45 -9.37 8.20 8.54
N LYS A 46 -9.60 9.53 8.53
CA LYS A 46 -10.14 10.24 7.37
C LYS A 46 -9.20 10.17 6.17
N LYS A 47 -7.89 10.26 6.40
CA LYS A 47 -6.90 10.13 5.34
C LYS A 47 -6.91 8.74 4.69
N PHE A 48 -7.06 7.69 5.48
CA PHE A 48 -7.28 6.35 4.98
C PHE A 48 -8.55 6.26 4.12
N ILE A 49 -9.68 6.78 4.64
CA ILE A 49 -10.97 6.79 3.92
C ILE A 49 -10.84 7.53 2.59
N GLU A 50 -10.18 8.69 2.57
CA GLU A 50 -9.94 9.45 1.33
C GLU A 50 -9.19 8.63 0.29
N GLY A 51 -8.14 7.91 0.69
CA GLY A 51 -7.37 7.05 -0.19
C GLY A 51 -8.19 5.90 -0.75
N VAL A 52 -8.93 5.21 0.11
CA VAL A 52 -9.78 4.07 -0.26
C VAL A 52 -10.97 4.50 -1.16
N GLN A 53 -11.55 5.68 -0.90
CA GLN A 53 -12.63 6.24 -1.72
C GLN A 53 -12.21 6.50 -3.17
N LYS A 54 -10.97 6.92 -3.35
CA LYS A 54 -10.43 7.27 -4.69
C LYS A 54 -10.00 6.05 -5.51
N ALA A 55 -9.90 4.88 -4.87
CA ALA A 55 -9.44 3.66 -5.53
C ALA A 55 -10.55 3.00 -6.36
N ASP A 56 -10.13 2.28 -7.40
CA ASP A 56 -11.05 1.50 -8.23
C ASP A 56 -11.65 0.31 -7.46
N GLY A 57 -12.73 -0.26 -7.99
CA GLY A 57 -13.48 -1.35 -7.35
C GLY A 57 -14.47 -0.87 -6.30
N THR A 58 -15.08 -1.80 -5.60
CA THR A 58 -16.01 -1.50 -4.51
C THR A 58 -15.27 -1.62 -3.18
N ASN A 59 -15.04 -0.49 -2.52
CA ASN A 59 -14.28 -0.42 -1.29
C ASN A 59 -15.21 -0.14 -0.10
N TYR A 60 -15.43 -1.15 0.73
CA TYR A 60 -16.19 -1.04 1.98
C TYR A 60 -15.26 -0.70 3.13
N VAL A 61 -15.70 0.17 4.03
CA VAL A 61 -15.00 0.47 5.28
C VAL A 61 -15.94 0.28 6.46
N ALA A 62 -15.45 -0.38 7.50
CA ALA A 62 -16.09 -0.45 8.82
C ALA A 62 -15.17 0.21 9.85
N ILE A 63 -15.75 0.76 10.91
CA ILE A 63 -15.01 1.46 11.97
C ILE A 63 -15.33 0.80 13.30
N VAL A 64 -14.29 0.37 13.99
CA VAL A 64 -14.33 -0.17 15.35
C VAL A 64 -13.50 0.76 16.24
N GLU A 65 -14.06 1.17 17.38
CA GLU A 65 -13.29 1.81 18.45
C GLU A 65 -13.06 0.83 19.59
N TYR A 66 -11.93 0.96 20.28
CA TYR A 66 -11.72 0.26 21.55
C TYR A 66 -11.09 1.17 22.60
N LYS A 67 -11.56 1.02 23.83
CA LYS A 67 -11.14 1.76 25.02
C LYS A 67 -11.64 1.04 26.28
N GLY A 68 -10.92 1.15 27.39
CA GLY A 68 -11.25 0.37 28.60
C GLY A 68 -11.21 -1.13 28.29
N SER A 69 -12.11 -1.87 28.83
CA SER A 69 -12.26 -3.33 28.63
C SER A 69 -13.06 -3.72 27.38
N THR A 70 -13.60 -2.75 26.63
CA THR A 70 -14.60 -3.00 25.58
C THR A 70 -14.19 -2.46 24.22
N ALA A 71 -14.87 -2.94 23.18
CA ALA A 71 -14.84 -2.39 21.83
C ALA A 71 -16.24 -2.31 21.24
N ASN A 72 -16.47 -1.30 20.40
CA ASN A 72 -17.75 -1.05 19.75
C ASN A 72 -17.56 -0.90 18.23
N VAL A 73 -18.52 -1.43 17.47
CA VAL A 73 -18.64 -1.09 16.05
C VAL A 73 -19.29 0.29 15.96
N VAL A 74 -18.53 1.27 15.49
CA VAL A 74 -18.97 2.66 15.28
C VAL A 74 -19.70 2.79 13.95
N SER A 75 -19.23 2.06 12.94
CA SER A 75 -19.87 1.94 11.64
C SER A 75 -19.64 0.53 11.08
N GLU A 76 -20.73 -0.10 10.66
CA GLU A 76 -20.71 -1.31 9.85
C GLU A 76 -20.09 -1.02 8.47
N PHE A 77 -19.82 -2.07 7.66
CA PHE A 77 -19.29 -1.90 6.31
C PHE A 77 -20.18 -1.01 5.45
N SER A 78 -19.62 0.07 4.97
CA SER A 78 -20.29 1.07 4.15
C SER A 78 -19.40 1.58 3.03
N THR A 79 -20.01 1.99 1.93
CA THR A 79 -19.40 2.77 0.84
C THR A 79 -19.86 4.23 0.89
N ASP A 80 -20.67 4.60 1.87
CA ASP A 80 -21.03 6.00 2.12
C ASP A 80 -19.93 6.70 2.93
N PHE A 81 -18.95 7.22 2.23
CA PHE A 81 -17.78 7.87 2.82
C PHE A 81 -18.13 9.16 3.57
N VAL A 82 -19.25 9.79 3.28
CA VAL A 82 -19.75 10.96 4.05
C VAL A 82 -20.18 10.52 5.45
N SER A 83 -21.00 9.47 5.54
CA SER A 83 -21.42 8.89 6.81
C SER A 83 -20.26 8.32 7.62
N LEU A 84 -19.29 7.68 6.96
CA LEU A 84 -18.06 7.18 7.60
C LEU A 84 -17.22 8.32 8.22
N ASN A 85 -17.03 9.42 7.50
CA ASN A 85 -16.34 10.59 8.03
C ASN A 85 -17.09 11.23 9.22
N ALA A 86 -18.41 11.29 9.17
CA ALA A 86 -19.23 11.77 10.28
C ALA A 86 -19.11 10.85 11.52
N ALA A 87 -19.05 9.53 11.32
CA ALA A 87 -18.81 8.57 12.40
C ALA A 87 -17.44 8.78 13.06
N ILE A 88 -16.38 9.05 12.27
CA ILE A 88 -15.06 9.40 12.81
C ILE A 88 -15.11 10.71 13.59
N ASP A 89 -15.83 11.72 13.12
CA ASP A 89 -15.97 12.98 13.85
C ASP A 89 -16.62 12.81 15.23
N GLY A 90 -17.50 11.82 15.36
CA GLY A 90 -18.14 11.46 16.62
C GLY A 90 -17.25 10.75 17.65
N LEU A 91 -16.06 10.25 17.27
CA LEU A 91 -15.15 9.59 18.20
C LEU A 91 -14.67 10.57 19.30
N TYR A 92 -14.45 10.05 20.50
CA TYR A 92 -13.91 10.84 21.61
C TYR A 92 -13.02 9.97 22.52
N ALA A 93 -11.97 10.57 23.05
CA ALA A 93 -11.07 9.91 23.98
C ALA A 93 -11.72 9.74 25.36
N SER A 94 -11.67 8.52 25.87
CA SER A 94 -12.13 8.21 27.23
C SER A 94 -11.51 6.90 27.72
N GLN A 95 -11.59 6.64 29.03
CA GLN A 95 -10.98 5.47 29.67
C GLN A 95 -9.44 5.48 29.60
N ASN A 96 -8.80 5.04 30.67
CA ASN A 96 -7.33 5.07 30.76
C ASN A 96 -6.66 3.74 30.42
N THR A 97 -7.46 2.74 30.06
CA THR A 97 -7.00 1.40 29.71
C THR A 97 -7.49 1.01 28.32
N ARG A 98 -6.93 -0.05 27.77
CA ARG A 98 -7.27 -0.51 26.42
C ARG A 98 -7.26 -2.03 26.32
N ASN A 99 -8.25 -2.56 25.60
CA ASN A 99 -8.37 -3.97 25.29
C ASN A 99 -8.25 -4.18 23.76
N VAL A 100 -7.03 -4.41 23.31
CA VAL A 100 -6.73 -4.67 21.88
C VAL A 100 -7.44 -5.94 21.41
N ALA A 101 -7.51 -6.98 22.25
CA ALA A 101 -8.20 -8.23 21.91
C ALA A 101 -9.69 -8.00 21.59
N ALA A 102 -10.37 -7.16 22.36
CA ALA A 102 -11.77 -6.82 22.08
C ALA A 102 -11.93 -6.08 20.74
N GLY A 103 -11.03 -5.16 20.42
CA GLY A 103 -10.98 -4.49 19.11
C GLY A 103 -10.84 -5.48 17.96
N LEU A 104 -9.87 -6.37 18.05
CA LEU A 104 -9.63 -7.41 17.05
C LEU A 104 -10.79 -8.40 16.96
N GLN A 105 -11.42 -8.75 18.08
CA GLN A 105 -12.61 -9.63 18.09
C GLN A 105 -13.79 -9.01 17.35
N LYS A 106 -14.02 -7.71 17.49
CA LYS A 106 -15.04 -7.00 16.71
C LYS A 106 -14.73 -7.00 15.21
N ALA A 107 -13.47 -6.78 14.86
CA ALA A 107 -13.03 -6.90 13.47
C ALA A 107 -13.23 -8.32 12.93
N ASP A 108 -12.91 -9.36 13.71
CA ASP A 108 -13.14 -10.76 13.32
C ASP A 108 -14.63 -11.05 13.08
N THR A 109 -15.51 -10.54 13.92
CA THR A 109 -16.95 -10.65 13.74
C THR A 109 -17.38 -10.06 12.40
N LEU A 110 -16.98 -8.83 12.09
CA LEU A 110 -17.28 -8.16 10.83
C LEU A 110 -16.73 -8.93 9.62
N ILE A 111 -15.50 -9.39 9.69
CA ILE A 111 -14.84 -10.15 8.60
C ILE A 111 -15.57 -11.48 8.32
N ASN A 112 -16.11 -12.14 9.37
CA ASN A 112 -16.86 -13.40 9.22
C ASN A 112 -18.24 -13.21 8.57
N GLU A 113 -18.81 -12.02 8.58
CA GLU A 113 -20.10 -11.70 7.94
C GLU A 113 -19.97 -11.52 6.42
N ILE A 114 -18.76 -11.40 5.90
CA ILE A 114 -18.50 -11.21 4.46
C ILE A 114 -18.76 -12.52 3.71
N SER A 115 -19.83 -12.54 2.93
CA SER A 115 -20.25 -13.73 2.18
C SER A 115 -19.44 -13.98 0.89
N ASN A 116 -18.79 -12.95 0.32
CA ASN A 116 -18.01 -13.11 -0.90
C ASN A 116 -16.63 -13.75 -0.59
N PRO A 117 -16.39 -15.02 -1.03
CA PRO A 117 -15.12 -15.70 -0.74
C PRO A 117 -13.92 -15.11 -1.50
N LYS A 118 -14.17 -14.31 -2.56
CA LYS A 118 -13.13 -13.64 -3.34
C LYS A 118 -12.83 -12.22 -2.88
N ALA A 119 -13.56 -11.73 -1.87
CA ALA A 119 -13.33 -10.40 -1.33
C ALA A 119 -11.94 -10.29 -0.69
N ILE A 120 -11.24 -9.20 -0.97
CA ILE A 120 -10.03 -8.81 -0.27
C ILE A 120 -10.42 -8.24 1.08
N LYS A 121 -9.80 -8.72 2.14
CA LYS A 121 -10.15 -8.37 3.51
C LYS A 121 -8.93 -7.83 4.23
N ASN A 122 -9.06 -6.63 4.79
CA ASN A 122 -7.98 -5.95 5.51
C ASN A 122 -8.46 -5.46 6.87
N VAL A 123 -7.57 -5.50 7.84
CA VAL A 123 -7.77 -4.92 9.17
C VAL A 123 -6.63 -3.97 9.43
N VAL A 124 -6.91 -2.73 9.79
CA VAL A 124 -5.91 -1.72 10.15
C VAL A 124 -6.08 -1.41 11.63
N LEU A 125 -5.20 -1.98 12.43
CA LEU A 125 -5.16 -1.76 13.87
C LEU A 125 -4.27 -0.56 14.18
N PHE A 126 -4.80 0.42 14.88
CA PHE A 126 -4.04 1.52 15.47
C PHE A 126 -4.01 1.38 16.98
N THR A 127 -2.84 1.47 17.58
CA THR A 127 -2.66 1.45 19.03
C THR A 127 -1.63 2.49 19.49
N THR A 128 -1.90 3.10 20.65
CA THR A 128 -1.00 4.06 21.28
C THR A 128 -0.22 3.44 22.44
N GLY A 129 -0.33 2.14 22.61
CA GLY A 129 0.37 1.42 23.67
C GLY A 129 -0.11 -0.02 23.83
N MET A 130 0.34 -0.66 24.89
CA MET A 130 0.06 -2.05 25.18
C MET A 130 -1.37 -2.27 25.63
N THR A 131 -1.94 -3.42 25.26
CA THR A 131 -3.17 -3.90 25.89
C THR A 131 -2.95 -4.14 27.38
N ASN A 132 -3.80 -3.59 28.20
CA ASN A 132 -3.70 -3.63 29.66
C ASN A 132 -5.05 -3.78 30.35
N ASP A 133 -6.06 -4.25 29.63
CA ASP A 133 -7.42 -4.47 30.11
C ASP A 133 -8.09 -5.63 29.37
N GLY A 134 -9.18 -6.14 29.90
CA GLY A 134 -10.00 -7.19 29.31
C GLY A 134 -9.58 -8.60 29.70
N GLU A 135 -9.76 -9.53 28.78
CA GLU A 135 -9.36 -10.93 28.95
C GLU A 135 -7.84 -11.08 28.99
N TYR A 136 -7.36 -12.05 29.75
CA TYR A 136 -5.95 -12.35 29.83
C TYR A 136 -5.71 -13.88 29.92
N SER A 137 -4.54 -14.31 29.47
CA SER A 137 -4.08 -15.70 29.58
C SER A 137 -2.62 -15.73 29.97
N TYR A 138 -2.29 -16.49 31.00
CA TYR A 138 -0.89 -16.78 31.37
C TYR A 138 -0.26 -17.85 30.47
N ASP A 139 -1.11 -18.68 29.84
CA ASP A 139 -0.69 -19.66 28.85
C ASP A 139 -0.80 -19.05 27.46
N GLY A 140 0.33 -18.89 26.76
CA GLY A 140 0.33 -18.29 25.43
C GLY A 140 1.74 -18.05 24.87
N HIS A 141 1.79 -17.18 23.88
CA HIS A 141 3.02 -16.86 23.15
C HIS A 141 4.03 -16.09 23.99
N TYR A 142 3.56 -15.18 24.85
CA TYR A 142 4.38 -14.38 25.74
C TYR A 142 4.37 -14.95 27.17
N ASN A 143 5.51 -14.82 27.87
CA ASN A 143 5.70 -15.28 29.22
C ASN A 143 6.65 -14.35 30.02
N GLU A 144 7.07 -14.72 31.20
CA GLU A 144 7.95 -13.92 32.03
C GLU A 144 9.35 -13.69 31.44
N ASP A 145 9.82 -14.60 30.59
CA ASP A 145 11.10 -14.45 29.90
C ASP A 145 11.01 -13.42 28.74
N THR A 146 9.81 -13.20 28.23
CA THR A 146 9.57 -12.23 27.15
C THR A 146 9.56 -10.79 27.68
N ILE A 147 8.93 -10.59 28.83
CA ILE A 147 8.92 -9.33 29.57
C ILE A 147 8.86 -9.63 31.05
N GLY A 148 9.72 -8.99 31.85
CA GLY A 148 9.86 -9.26 33.26
C GLY A 148 8.55 -9.33 34.06
N SER A 149 8.55 -10.07 35.15
CA SER A 149 7.36 -10.31 35.98
C SER A 149 6.89 -9.08 36.76
N GLU A 150 7.71 -8.03 36.84
CA GLU A 150 7.42 -6.73 37.45
C GLU A 150 6.38 -5.92 36.68
N TRP A 151 6.29 -6.11 35.37
CA TRP A 151 5.36 -5.34 34.55
C TRP A 151 3.93 -5.84 34.70
N ARG A 152 3.15 -5.14 35.52
CA ARG A 152 1.78 -5.50 35.92
C ARG A 152 0.87 -4.28 35.84
N ARG A 153 -0.40 -4.55 35.60
CA ARG A 153 -1.43 -3.55 35.84
C ARG A 153 -1.61 -3.33 37.35
N SER A 154 -1.44 -2.09 37.79
CA SER A 154 -1.35 -1.75 39.21
C SER A 154 -2.60 -2.07 40.03
N ASP A 155 -3.77 -1.98 39.46
CA ASP A 155 -5.05 -2.20 40.13
C ASP A 155 -5.49 -3.68 40.18
N THR A 156 -5.10 -4.50 39.21
CA THR A 156 -5.47 -5.91 39.11
C THR A 156 -4.33 -6.87 39.45
N GLN A 157 -3.09 -6.38 39.46
CA GLN A 157 -1.85 -7.19 39.60
C GLN A 157 -1.68 -8.21 38.45
N VAL A 158 -2.48 -8.17 37.40
CA VAL A 158 -2.33 -9.03 36.23
C VAL A 158 -1.11 -8.57 35.43
N ARG A 159 -0.29 -9.51 35.00
CA ARG A 159 0.92 -9.25 34.21
C ARG A 159 0.55 -8.78 32.79
N LEU A 160 1.30 -7.81 32.27
CA LEU A 160 0.98 -7.22 30.99
C LEU A 160 1.08 -8.23 29.83
N TYR A 161 2.03 -9.16 29.85
CA TYR A 161 2.13 -10.20 28.84
C TYR A 161 0.87 -11.09 28.75
N ALA A 162 0.16 -11.28 29.89
CA ALA A 162 -1.05 -12.09 29.89
C ALA A 162 -2.20 -11.45 29.09
N TYR A 163 -2.35 -10.12 29.13
CA TYR A 163 -3.28 -9.41 28.26
C TYR A 163 -2.83 -9.49 26.79
N SER A 164 -1.51 -9.41 26.55
CA SER A 164 -0.94 -9.48 25.20
C SER A 164 -1.18 -10.86 24.57
N ASN A 165 -1.18 -11.95 25.34
CA ASN A 165 -1.51 -13.28 24.85
C ASN A 165 -2.93 -13.36 24.26
N ALA A 166 -3.93 -12.75 24.89
CA ALA A 166 -5.30 -12.72 24.38
C ALA A 166 -5.37 -11.95 23.05
N ALA A 167 -4.69 -10.81 22.96
CA ALA A 167 -4.66 -10.02 21.73
C ALA A 167 -3.89 -10.74 20.60
N TYR A 168 -2.78 -11.39 20.91
CA TYR A 168 -2.01 -12.18 19.95
C TYR A 168 -2.83 -13.34 19.36
N ALA A 169 -3.52 -14.13 20.22
CA ALA A 169 -4.36 -15.23 19.77
C ALA A 169 -5.48 -14.75 18.83
N MET A 170 -6.05 -13.57 19.10
CA MET A 170 -7.07 -12.99 18.24
C MET A 170 -6.48 -12.48 16.91
N ALA A 171 -5.29 -11.90 16.93
CA ALA A 171 -4.59 -11.49 15.72
C ALA A 171 -4.27 -12.69 14.82
N GLU A 172 -3.78 -13.80 15.37
CA GLU A 172 -3.54 -15.03 14.61
C GLU A 172 -4.82 -15.56 13.95
N THR A 173 -5.94 -15.49 14.65
CA THR A 173 -7.25 -15.84 14.08
C THR A 173 -7.58 -14.96 12.88
N LEU A 174 -7.37 -13.65 12.98
CA LEU A 174 -7.64 -12.70 11.89
C LEU A 174 -6.70 -12.87 10.71
N LYS A 175 -5.40 -13.10 10.94
CA LYS A 175 -4.38 -13.31 9.89
C LYS A 175 -4.70 -14.49 8.98
N SER A 176 -5.45 -15.49 9.47
CA SER A 176 -5.92 -16.61 8.66
C SER A 176 -6.99 -16.22 7.62
N LYS A 177 -7.60 -15.05 7.74
CA LYS A 177 -8.77 -14.60 6.98
C LYS A 177 -8.58 -13.25 6.29
N ALA A 178 -7.68 -12.41 6.78
CA ALA A 178 -7.48 -11.04 6.35
C ALA A 178 -6.01 -10.63 6.46
N THR A 179 -5.61 -9.63 5.71
CA THR A 179 -4.33 -8.95 5.95
C THR A 179 -4.48 -7.97 7.11
N VAL A 180 -3.66 -8.13 8.13
CA VAL A 180 -3.66 -7.28 9.32
C VAL A 180 -2.48 -6.31 9.25
N TYR A 181 -2.78 -5.03 9.21
CA TYR A 181 -1.83 -3.93 9.37
C TYR A 181 -1.86 -3.48 10.82
N SER A 182 -0.70 -3.27 11.42
CA SER A 182 -0.54 -2.78 12.79
C SER A 182 0.24 -1.47 12.79
N VAL A 183 -0.37 -0.42 13.32
CA VAL A 183 0.22 0.92 13.45
C VAL A 183 0.36 1.22 14.94
N GLY A 184 1.59 1.27 15.42
CA GLY A 184 1.91 1.55 16.81
C GLY A 184 2.54 2.93 16.96
N LEU A 185 1.96 3.77 17.84
CA LEU A 185 2.52 5.06 18.21
C LEU A 185 3.05 4.98 19.65
N PHE A 186 4.36 4.83 19.79
CA PHE A 186 5.02 4.58 21.09
C PHE A 186 5.95 5.73 21.52
N GLN A 187 5.80 6.91 20.98
CA GLN A 187 6.67 8.07 21.23
C GLN A 187 6.87 8.37 22.71
N MET A 188 5.82 8.26 23.54
CA MET A 188 5.91 8.50 24.98
C MET A 188 6.88 7.59 25.70
N MET A 189 7.11 6.39 25.15
CA MET A 189 7.90 5.36 25.79
C MET A 189 9.38 5.46 25.43
N GLU A 190 9.74 6.10 24.30
CA GLU A 190 11.14 6.23 23.87
C GLU A 190 11.98 7.12 24.82
N ASN A 191 11.34 7.98 25.59
CA ASN A 191 11.97 8.85 26.57
C ASN A 191 11.93 8.28 28.01
N MET A 192 11.57 7.01 28.19
CA MET A 192 11.62 6.36 29.49
C MET A 192 13.07 6.17 29.98
N PRO A 193 13.30 6.19 31.31
CA PRO A 193 14.57 5.77 31.88
C PRO A 193 14.99 4.36 31.39
N GLU A 194 16.27 4.05 31.48
CA GLU A 194 16.85 2.78 31.02
C GLU A 194 16.05 1.55 31.50
N GLU A 195 15.50 1.59 32.71
CA GLU A 195 14.61 0.59 33.29
C GLU A 195 13.28 0.41 32.54
N GLY A 196 12.86 1.39 31.73
CA GLY A 196 11.66 1.33 30.89
C GLY A 196 11.89 0.84 29.45
N LEU A 197 13.13 0.67 29.03
CA LEU A 197 13.45 0.28 27.66
C LEU A 197 12.95 -1.12 27.31
N GLU A 198 12.95 -2.04 28.26
CA GLU A 198 12.44 -3.41 28.06
C GLU A 198 10.96 -3.42 27.68
N ILE A 199 10.15 -2.58 28.36
CA ILE A 199 8.72 -2.51 28.07
C ILE A 199 8.46 -1.88 26.67
N VAL A 200 9.27 -0.91 26.26
CA VAL A 200 9.19 -0.30 24.91
C VAL A 200 9.53 -1.34 23.85
N GLN A 201 10.60 -2.12 24.05
CA GLN A 201 11.00 -3.18 23.13
C GLN A 201 9.90 -4.26 23.02
N PHE A 202 9.32 -4.63 24.15
CA PHE A 202 8.21 -5.57 24.16
C PHE A 202 6.98 -5.03 23.40
N PHE A 203 6.66 -3.76 23.54
CA PHE A 203 5.54 -3.17 22.82
C PHE A 203 5.73 -3.15 21.31
N LYS A 204 6.95 -2.84 20.86
CA LYS A 204 7.29 -2.91 19.44
C LYS A 204 7.21 -4.35 18.93
N LEU A 205 7.73 -5.30 19.68
CA LEU A 205 7.62 -6.73 19.37
C LEU A 205 6.15 -7.13 19.29
N PHE A 206 5.38 -6.90 20.35
CA PHE A 206 3.94 -7.20 20.39
C PHE A 206 3.19 -6.61 19.22
N SER A 207 3.36 -5.31 18.95
CA SER A 207 2.67 -4.64 17.85
C SER A 207 3.08 -5.18 16.48
N SER A 208 4.36 -5.52 16.30
CA SER A 208 4.84 -6.11 15.05
C SER A 208 4.29 -7.51 14.83
N GLU A 209 4.10 -8.29 15.89
CA GLU A 209 3.56 -9.64 15.82
C GLU A 209 2.02 -9.67 15.66
N LEU A 210 1.32 -8.57 15.93
CA LEU A 210 -0.11 -8.44 15.57
C LEU A 210 -0.31 -8.26 14.07
N ALA A 211 0.67 -7.74 13.34
CA ALA A 211 0.63 -7.59 11.89
C ALA A 211 0.81 -8.94 11.16
N THR A 212 0.32 -9.05 9.93
CA THR A 212 0.50 -10.25 9.09
C THR A 212 1.97 -10.54 8.80
N SER A 213 2.79 -9.50 8.62
CA SER A 213 4.24 -9.57 8.47
C SER A 213 4.87 -8.24 8.88
N LEU A 214 6.21 -8.18 8.96
CA LEU A 214 6.92 -6.94 9.25
C LEU A 214 6.66 -5.81 8.24
N GLU A 215 6.30 -6.14 7.00
CA GLU A 215 5.92 -5.15 5.97
C GLU A 215 4.56 -4.48 6.25
N HIS A 216 3.76 -5.07 7.12
CA HIS A 216 2.46 -4.57 7.55
C HIS A 216 2.50 -3.91 8.94
N PHE A 217 3.69 -3.79 9.53
CA PHE A 217 3.90 -3.11 10.81
C PHE A 217 4.53 -1.73 10.59
N TYR A 218 3.99 -0.73 11.30
CA TYR A 218 4.45 0.66 11.28
C TYR A 218 4.75 1.14 12.70
N ASP A 219 6.04 1.35 12.98
CA ASP A 219 6.52 1.99 14.23
C ASP A 219 6.54 3.51 14.03
N VAL A 220 5.48 4.19 14.46
CA VAL A 220 5.32 5.63 14.29
C VAL A 220 5.94 6.37 15.46
N LYS A 221 6.86 7.28 15.18
CA LYS A 221 7.59 8.08 16.18
C LYS A 221 6.99 9.48 16.36
N ASP A 222 6.47 10.07 15.31
CA ASP A 222 5.84 11.39 15.33
C ASP A 222 4.37 11.25 14.98
N PRO A 223 3.43 11.75 15.83
CA PRO A 223 2.01 11.75 15.51
C PRO A 223 1.67 12.45 14.18
N ASN A 224 2.48 13.42 13.77
CA ASN A 224 2.30 14.11 12.48
C ASN A 224 2.52 13.18 11.27
N ASP A 225 3.22 12.05 11.43
CA ASP A 225 3.43 11.07 10.37
C ASP A 225 2.23 10.13 10.19
N LEU A 226 1.28 10.10 11.15
CA LEU A 226 0.15 9.18 11.12
C LEU A 226 -0.72 9.34 9.87
N GLU A 227 -1.02 10.56 9.45
CA GLU A 227 -1.82 10.80 8.24
C GLU A 227 -1.12 10.26 7.00
N PHE A 228 0.21 10.43 6.91
CA PHE A 228 1.00 9.88 5.82
C PHE A 228 0.96 8.34 5.83
N ILE A 229 1.17 7.72 6.99
CA ILE A 229 1.15 6.25 7.17
C ILE A 229 -0.22 5.66 6.80
N PHE A 230 -1.31 6.25 7.28
CA PHE A 230 -2.65 5.78 6.93
C PHE A 230 -2.96 5.97 5.44
N GLY A 231 -2.43 7.01 4.82
CA GLY A 231 -2.47 7.19 3.37
C GLY A 231 -1.69 6.09 2.62
N GLU A 232 -0.51 5.70 3.09
CA GLU A 232 0.25 4.58 2.51
C GLU A 232 -0.46 3.23 2.68
N ILE A 233 -1.09 2.99 3.83
CA ILE A 233 -1.87 1.78 4.05
C ILE A 233 -3.09 1.77 3.12
N ALA A 234 -3.77 2.90 2.91
CA ALA A 234 -4.85 3.00 1.94
C ALA A 234 -4.38 2.64 0.51
N ASP A 235 -3.20 3.07 0.13
CA ASP A 235 -2.59 2.70 -1.15
C ASP A 235 -2.32 1.18 -1.21
N LYS A 236 -1.79 0.58 -0.15
CA LYS A 236 -1.49 -0.86 -0.09
C LYS A 236 -2.75 -1.73 -0.14
N VAL A 237 -3.78 -1.40 0.64
CA VAL A 237 -5.03 -2.18 0.67
C VAL A 237 -5.83 -2.08 -0.64
N THR A 238 -5.52 -1.12 -1.49
CA THR A 238 -6.12 -0.92 -2.81
C THR A 238 -5.20 -1.31 -3.97
N THR A 239 -4.03 -1.86 -3.67
CA THR A 239 -3.10 -2.40 -4.66
C THR A 239 -3.71 -3.63 -5.33
N LYS A 240 -3.50 -3.73 -6.65
CA LYS A 240 -3.80 -4.92 -7.43
C LYS A 240 -2.56 -5.79 -7.58
N ASP A 241 -2.77 -7.09 -7.47
CA ASP A 241 -1.78 -8.10 -7.77
C ASP A 241 -2.05 -8.69 -9.15
N VAL A 242 -1.14 -8.45 -10.07
CA VAL A 242 -1.26 -8.89 -11.47
C VAL A 242 -0.10 -9.80 -11.82
N ASN A 243 -0.42 -11.00 -12.30
CA ASN A 243 0.60 -11.90 -12.81
C ASN A 243 1.14 -11.40 -14.14
N PHE A 244 2.45 -11.31 -14.27
CA PHE A 244 3.11 -10.95 -15.51
C PHE A 244 4.20 -11.94 -15.89
N TYR A 245 4.57 -11.95 -17.15
CA TYR A 245 5.54 -12.88 -17.71
C TYR A 245 6.73 -12.12 -18.29
N PHE A 246 7.92 -12.67 -18.07
CA PHE A 246 9.16 -12.11 -18.60
C PHE A 246 10.14 -13.24 -18.98
N ALA A 247 11.01 -12.98 -19.95
CA ALA A 247 12.05 -13.91 -20.35
C ALA A 247 13.36 -13.63 -19.61
N SER A 248 14.08 -14.68 -19.23
CA SER A 248 15.35 -14.60 -18.50
C SER A 248 16.52 -15.25 -19.25
N GLY A 249 16.63 -15.09 -20.56
CA GLY A 249 17.77 -15.61 -21.32
C GLY A 249 17.77 -17.13 -21.58
N GLU A 250 16.86 -17.89 -20.99
CA GLU A 250 16.52 -19.27 -21.31
C GLU A 250 15.21 -19.27 -22.10
N GLU A 251 14.92 -20.34 -22.86
CA GLU A 251 13.73 -20.43 -23.73
C GLU A 251 12.37 -20.41 -22.97
N LYS A 252 12.36 -19.98 -21.72
CA LYS A 252 11.21 -20.09 -20.82
C LYS A 252 10.83 -18.73 -20.24
N ASP A 253 9.55 -18.38 -20.37
CA ASP A 253 9.00 -17.24 -19.65
C ASP A 253 8.81 -17.60 -18.17
N TYR A 254 9.20 -16.68 -17.30
CA TYR A 254 8.97 -16.74 -15.87
C TYR A 254 7.74 -15.92 -15.50
N GLU A 255 6.99 -16.41 -14.53
CA GLU A 255 5.84 -15.72 -13.97
C GLU A 255 6.23 -15.04 -12.66
N ALA A 256 5.80 -13.80 -12.48
CA ALA A 256 5.94 -13.06 -11.25
C ALA A 256 4.71 -12.18 -11.00
N VAL A 257 4.61 -11.61 -9.82
CA VAL A 257 3.49 -10.74 -9.43
C VAL A 257 3.92 -9.28 -9.49
N CYS A 258 3.12 -8.46 -10.16
CA CYS A 258 3.23 -7.01 -10.17
C CYS A 258 2.21 -6.43 -9.18
N HIS A 259 2.69 -5.68 -8.20
CA HIS A 259 1.86 -4.93 -7.26
C HIS A 259 1.67 -3.51 -7.78
N TYR A 260 0.43 -3.09 -8.02
CA TYR A 260 0.13 -1.81 -8.64
C TYR A 260 -1.08 -1.12 -8.01
N SER A 261 -0.99 0.21 -7.87
CA SER A 261 -2.09 1.08 -7.48
C SER A 261 -2.06 2.37 -8.29
N ASP A 262 -3.23 2.83 -8.74
CA ASP A 262 -3.40 4.13 -9.40
C ASP A 262 -3.36 5.32 -8.43
N ASN A 263 -3.41 5.09 -7.13
CA ASN A 263 -3.52 6.14 -6.12
C ASN A 263 -2.38 7.16 -6.16
N TYR A 264 -1.19 6.74 -6.63
CA TYR A 264 -0.08 7.66 -6.85
C TYR A 264 -0.46 8.81 -7.81
N PHE A 265 -1.10 8.49 -8.93
CA PHE A 265 -1.52 9.48 -9.91
C PHE A 265 -2.71 10.31 -9.41
N ARG A 266 -3.55 9.76 -8.54
CA ARG A 266 -4.70 10.44 -7.96
C ARG A 266 -4.32 11.48 -6.89
N LYS A 267 -3.14 11.34 -6.28
CA LYS A 267 -2.58 12.33 -5.35
C LYS A 267 -1.99 13.55 -6.06
N ALA A 268 -1.60 13.39 -7.32
CA ALA A 268 -1.16 14.50 -8.15
C ALA A 268 -2.38 15.18 -8.77
N SER A 269 -2.48 16.51 -8.68
CA SER A 269 -3.51 17.24 -9.42
C SER A 269 -3.31 17.01 -10.92
N CYS A 270 -4.38 16.73 -11.66
CA CYS A 270 -4.36 16.59 -13.11
C CYS A 270 -3.73 17.86 -13.74
N GLY A 271 -2.65 17.70 -14.50
CA GLY A 271 -1.91 18.81 -15.10
C GLY A 271 -0.75 19.38 -14.28
N THR A 272 -0.53 18.95 -13.03
CA THR A 272 0.68 19.32 -12.31
C THR A 272 1.81 18.34 -12.60
N ARG A 273 2.94 18.85 -13.07
CA ARG A 273 4.12 18.03 -13.45
C ARG A 273 4.94 17.55 -12.25
N GLN A 274 4.57 17.86 -11.04
CA GLN A 274 5.40 17.60 -9.88
C GLN A 274 4.81 16.42 -9.10
N LEU A 275 5.26 15.23 -9.48
CA LEU A 275 5.16 14.02 -8.68
C LEU A 275 6.38 14.01 -7.76
N ASP A 276 6.27 14.64 -6.61
CA ASP A 276 7.35 14.70 -5.64
C ASP A 276 7.43 13.38 -4.87
N GLY A 277 8.62 12.78 -4.90
CA GLY A 277 8.99 11.65 -4.08
C GLY A 277 8.96 10.28 -4.79
N TYR A 278 9.56 9.31 -4.12
CA TYR A 278 9.59 7.91 -4.52
C TYR A 278 8.24 7.25 -4.19
N ASN A 279 7.68 6.52 -5.17
CA ASN A 279 6.54 5.65 -4.96
C ASN A 279 6.91 4.21 -5.32
N HIS A 280 6.83 3.31 -4.35
CA HIS A 280 7.24 1.92 -4.51
C HIS A 280 6.36 1.18 -5.52
N SER A 281 5.04 1.34 -5.48
CA SER A 281 4.10 0.69 -6.39
C SER A 281 4.35 1.09 -7.84
N LEU A 282 4.53 2.39 -8.12
CA LEU A 282 4.87 2.87 -9.45
C LEU A 282 6.23 2.34 -9.94
N SER A 283 7.24 2.32 -9.06
CA SER A 283 8.56 1.81 -9.39
C SER A 283 8.52 0.32 -9.73
N THR A 284 7.77 -0.46 -8.95
CA THR A 284 7.55 -1.90 -9.18
C THR A 284 6.80 -2.13 -10.50
N ALA A 285 5.71 -1.41 -10.75
CA ALA A 285 4.96 -1.52 -12.00
C ALA A 285 5.81 -1.15 -13.23
N SER A 286 6.64 -0.10 -13.11
CA SER A 286 7.56 0.31 -14.16
C SER A 286 8.61 -0.76 -14.44
N LEU A 287 9.14 -1.42 -13.40
CA LEU A 287 10.07 -2.54 -13.54
C LEU A 287 9.38 -3.74 -14.20
N CYS A 288 8.18 -4.11 -13.77
CA CYS A 288 7.40 -5.21 -14.34
C CYS A 288 7.14 -4.98 -15.84
N LEU A 289 6.77 -3.75 -16.21
CA LEU A 289 6.56 -3.36 -17.60
C LEU A 289 7.86 -3.44 -18.42
N ALA A 290 8.97 -2.97 -17.88
CA ALA A 290 10.28 -3.06 -18.53
C ALA A 290 10.72 -4.53 -18.72
N LEU A 291 10.54 -5.38 -17.71
CA LEU A 291 10.83 -6.82 -17.79
C LEU A 291 9.96 -7.53 -18.83
N SER A 292 8.66 -7.23 -18.88
CA SER A 292 7.74 -7.80 -19.88
C SER A 292 8.14 -7.45 -21.32
N ALA A 293 8.72 -6.26 -21.52
CA ALA A 293 9.19 -5.78 -22.81
C ALA A 293 10.61 -6.24 -23.15
N PHE A 294 11.34 -6.83 -22.19
CA PHE A 294 12.72 -7.23 -22.39
C PHE A 294 12.83 -8.49 -23.27
N GLY A 295 13.68 -8.46 -24.30
CA GLY A 295 13.96 -9.59 -25.16
C GLY A 295 15.00 -10.54 -24.55
N SER A 296 14.89 -11.85 -24.80
CA SER A 296 15.96 -12.79 -24.48
C SER A 296 17.12 -12.65 -25.46
N ASN A 297 18.35 -12.90 -24.98
CA ASN A 297 19.60 -12.84 -25.79
C ASN A 297 19.84 -14.11 -26.62
N ASP A 298 18.88 -14.99 -26.78
CA ASP A 298 19.08 -16.26 -27.49
C ASP A 298 19.22 -16.02 -28.99
N GLY A 299 20.44 -15.67 -29.39
CA GLY A 299 21.11 -15.81 -30.67
C GLY A 299 20.29 -16.00 -31.95
N GLY A 300 19.09 -15.41 -32.08
CA GLY A 300 18.38 -15.37 -33.35
C GLY A 300 16.95 -15.92 -33.43
N ASN A 301 16.42 -16.53 -32.38
CA ASN A 301 15.08 -17.13 -32.38
C ASN A 301 14.09 -16.51 -31.39
N SER A 302 14.32 -15.29 -30.93
CA SER A 302 13.40 -14.61 -30.02
C SER A 302 12.06 -14.35 -30.73
N ASP A 303 11.00 -14.94 -30.20
CA ASP A 303 9.64 -14.65 -30.65
C ASP A 303 9.17 -13.30 -30.11
N TYR A 304 9.50 -12.24 -30.83
CA TYR A 304 9.14 -10.86 -30.48
C TYR A 304 7.62 -10.65 -30.40
N THR A 305 6.82 -11.53 -31.03
CA THR A 305 5.37 -11.50 -30.93
C THR A 305 4.91 -11.88 -29.51
N ASN A 306 5.58 -12.85 -28.88
CA ASN A 306 5.27 -13.22 -27.50
C ASN A 306 5.64 -12.10 -26.52
N LYS A 307 6.72 -11.34 -26.77
CA LYS A 307 7.06 -10.17 -25.94
C LYS A 307 5.94 -9.12 -25.96
N TYR A 308 5.39 -8.86 -27.13
CA TYR A 308 4.25 -7.96 -27.25
C TYR A 308 3.04 -8.50 -26.46
N LYS A 309 2.73 -9.78 -26.54
CA LYS A 309 1.64 -10.41 -25.78
C LYS A 309 1.84 -10.31 -24.27
N ASN A 310 3.08 -10.45 -23.78
CA ASN A 310 3.39 -10.30 -22.37
C ASN A 310 3.14 -8.87 -21.89
N VAL A 311 3.56 -7.86 -22.64
CA VAL A 311 3.29 -6.44 -22.34
C VAL A 311 1.80 -6.13 -22.42
N GLU A 312 1.12 -6.60 -23.49
CA GLU A 312 -0.32 -6.41 -23.69
C GLU A 312 -1.11 -7.04 -22.54
N LYS A 313 -0.76 -8.28 -22.14
CA LYS A 313 -1.40 -8.95 -21.02
C LYS A 313 -1.23 -8.17 -19.71
N LEU A 314 0.01 -7.78 -19.35
CA LEU A 314 0.27 -7.01 -18.14
C LEU A 314 -0.55 -5.73 -18.13
N LEU A 315 -0.48 -4.94 -19.20
CA LEU A 315 -1.19 -3.66 -19.28
C LEU A 315 -2.71 -3.84 -19.31
N THR A 316 -3.23 -4.90 -19.95
CA THR A 316 -4.67 -5.23 -19.90
C THR A 316 -5.12 -5.55 -18.48
N ASP A 317 -4.35 -6.35 -17.76
CA ASP A 317 -4.67 -6.73 -16.39
C ASP A 317 -4.53 -5.52 -15.42
N LEU A 318 -3.73 -4.52 -15.78
CA LEU A 318 -3.66 -3.21 -15.13
C LEU A 318 -4.72 -2.21 -15.65
N GLU A 319 -5.65 -2.66 -16.49
CA GLU A 319 -6.79 -1.88 -17.04
C GLU A 319 -6.39 -0.77 -18.01
N PHE A 320 -5.27 -0.93 -18.71
CA PHE A 320 -4.95 -0.10 -19.85
C PHE A 320 -5.66 -0.62 -21.11
N GLU A 321 -6.04 0.31 -22.00
CA GLU A 321 -6.74 0.09 -23.25
C GLU A 321 -6.02 0.81 -24.41
N GLU A 322 -6.59 0.78 -25.61
CA GLU A 322 -6.10 1.50 -26.80
C GLU A 322 -4.62 1.22 -27.09
N PHE A 323 -4.28 -0.07 -27.24
CA PHE A 323 -2.92 -0.52 -27.52
C PHE A 323 -2.46 -0.14 -28.92
N ASP A 324 -1.23 0.39 -29.02
CA ASP A 324 -0.52 0.56 -30.27
C ASP A 324 0.97 0.27 -30.11
N LYS A 325 1.60 -0.16 -31.19
CA LYS A 325 3.03 -0.44 -31.25
C LYS A 325 3.60 -0.10 -32.61
N ASN A 326 4.86 0.29 -32.65
CA ASN A 326 5.53 0.40 -33.91
C ASN A 326 5.96 -0.99 -34.44
N ASP A 327 6.25 -1.07 -35.73
CA ASP A 327 6.66 -2.30 -36.41
C ASP A 327 7.90 -2.97 -35.75
N TRP A 328 8.80 -2.17 -35.21
CA TRP A 328 10.03 -2.66 -34.60
C TRP A 328 9.82 -3.41 -33.30
N PHE A 329 8.69 -3.24 -32.63
CA PHE A 329 8.43 -3.97 -31.39
C PHE A 329 8.31 -5.50 -31.61
N VAL A 330 7.79 -5.92 -32.74
CA VAL A 330 7.57 -7.34 -33.10
C VAL A 330 8.48 -7.86 -34.19
N LYS A 331 9.36 -7.02 -34.73
CA LYS A 331 10.36 -7.41 -35.75
C LYS A 331 11.73 -7.62 -35.10
N LYS A 332 12.56 -8.45 -35.77
CA LYS A 332 13.97 -8.59 -35.37
C LYS A 332 14.65 -7.21 -35.35
N PRO A 333 15.39 -6.86 -34.29
CA PRO A 333 16.13 -5.61 -34.20
C PRO A 333 17.07 -5.41 -35.37
N GLN A 334 17.14 -4.18 -35.85
CA GLN A 334 18.15 -3.73 -36.82
C GLN A 334 18.92 -2.55 -36.23
N SER A 335 20.02 -2.16 -36.86
CA SER A 335 20.77 -0.98 -36.44
C SER A 335 19.82 0.23 -36.36
N ASP A 336 19.89 0.92 -35.22
CA ASP A 336 19.10 2.12 -34.92
C ASP A 336 17.55 1.93 -34.89
N SER A 337 17.08 0.68 -34.83
CA SER A 337 15.64 0.41 -34.66
C SER A 337 15.23 0.39 -33.19
N ILE A 338 14.12 1.03 -32.85
CA ILE A 338 13.56 1.07 -31.48
C ILE A 338 12.14 0.53 -31.51
N GLY A 339 11.91 -0.58 -30.79
CA GLY A 339 10.57 -1.10 -30.56
C GLY A 339 9.87 -0.36 -29.44
N VAL A 340 8.70 0.22 -29.74
CA VAL A 340 7.90 0.97 -28.76
C VAL A 340 6.46 0.45 -28.79
N VAL A 341 5.88 0.33 -27.60
CA VAL A 341 4.45 0.08 -27.39
C VAL A 341 3.89 1.12 -26.43
N ALA A 342 2.65 1.53 -26.64
CA ALA A 342 1.91 2.37 -25.72
C ALA A 342 0.48 1.84 -25.51
N ALA A 343 -0.08 2.13 -24.36
CA ALA A 343 -1.47 1.95 -24.03
C ALA A 343 -1.92 3.09 -23.11
N ASN A 344 -3.22 3.36 -23.02
CA ASN A 344 -3.70 4.40 -22.13
C ASN A 344 -4.81 3.91 -21.20
N LYS A 345 -4.97 4.64 -20.10
CA LYS A 345 -6.01 4.42 -19.10
C LYS A 345 -6.57 5.77 -18.67
N LYS A 346 -7.89 5.81 -18.52
CA LYS A 346 -8.57 7.02 -18.03
C LYS A 346 -8.71 6.95 -16.52
N LEU A 347 -8.31 8.03 -15.85
CA LEU A 347 -8.43 8.21 -14.41
C LEU A 347 -9.29 9.44 -14.13
N SER A 348 -10.17 9.35 -13.13
CA SER A 348 -10.83 10.52 -12.56
C SER A 348 -10.00 11.05 -11.40
N ILE A 349 -9.53 12.29 -11.49
CA ILE A 349 -8.71 12.97 -10.48
C ILE A 349 -9.36 14.34 -10.22
N ASP A 350 -9.83 14.58 -8.99
CA ASP A 350 -10.51 15.81 -8.59
C ASP A 350 -11.63 16.21 -9.57
N ASP A 351 -12.51 15.24 -9.92
CA ASP A 351 -13.60 15.37 -10.89
C ASP A 351 -13.18 15.72 -12.32
N LYS A 352 -11.90 15.63 -12.63
CA LYS A 352 -11.36 15.78 -13.99
C LYS A 352 -10.95 14.44 -14.56
N GLU A 353 -11.29 14.22 -15.85
CA GLU A 353 -10.78 13.06 -16.58
C GLU A 353 -9.33 13.33 -17.02
N CYS A 354 -8.42 12.48 -16.58
CA CYS A 354 -7.02 12.49 -17.01
C CYS A 354 -6.71 11.19 -17.74
N THR A 355 -5.81 11.26 -18.72
CA THR A 355 -5.34 10.07 -19.44
C THR A 355 -3.92 9.73 -19.03
N LEU A 356 -3.75 8.57 -18.40
CA LEU A 356 -2.43 8.00 -18.11
C LEU A 356 -1.97 7.19 -19.32
N ILE A 357 -0.76 7.45 -19.82
CA ILE A 357 -0.15 6.72 -20.92
C ILE A 357 1.01 5.88 -20.39
N ALA A 358 0.90 4.55 -20.51
CA ALA A 358 2.00 3.64 -20.29
C ALA A 358 2.81 3.49 -21.58
N VAL A 359 4.13 3.53 -21.46
CA VAL A 359 5.05 3.38 -22.59
C VAL A 359 6.12 2.38 -22.24
N ALA A 360 6.27 1.35 -23.06
CA ALA A 360 7.38 0.42 -22.95
C ALA A 360 8.27 0.47 -24.20
N VAL A 361 9.55 0.51 -23.97
CA VAL A 361 10.57 0.38 -25.01
C VAL A 361 11.18 -1.01 -24.90
N ARG A 362 11.19 -1.73 -26.00
CA ARG A 362 11.76 -3.09 -26.03
C ARG A 362 13.25 -3.03 -25.76
N GLY A 363 13.70 -3.78 -24.75
CA GLY A 363 15.11 -4.06 -24.50
C GLY A 363 15.52 -5.43 -25.08
N GLY A 364 16.83 -5.70 -25.15
CA GLY A 364 17.41 -6.92 -25.70
C GLY A 364 17.60 -6.88 -27.21
N GLY A 365 18.39 -7.78 -27.75
CA GLY A 365 18.75 -7.79 -29.17
C GLY A 365 20.09 -7.10 -29.47
N TYR A 366 20.99 -7.16 -28.53
CA TYR A 366 22.22 -6.36 -28.46
C TYR A 366 23.15 -6.41 -29.68
N GLU A 367 23.23 -7.50 -30.41
CA GLU A 367 24.21 -7.65 -31.50
C GLU A 367 23.99 -6.67 -32.66
N SER A 368 22.75 -6.33 -32.98
CA SER A 368 22.42 -5.43 -34.09
C SER A 368 22.17 -3.98 -33.67
N GLU A 369 21.89 -3.73 -32.40
CA GLU A 369 21.57 -2.39 -31.86
C GLU A 369 22.83 -1.66 -31.35
N TRP A 370 23.98 -2.33 -31.25
CA TRP A 370 25.20 -1.80 -30.64
C TRP A 370 25.93 -0.76 -31.48
N ALA A 371 25.69 -0.71 -32.76
CA ALA A 371 26.44 0.20 -33.65
C ALA A 371 26.33 1.68 -33.26
N GLY A 372 25.12 2.08 -32.81
CA GLY A 372 24.87 3.43 -32.30
C GLY A 372 25.53 3.74 -30.96
N ASN A 373 25.87 2.71 -30.16
CA ASN A 373 26.39 2.89 -28.81
C ASN A 373 27.84 3.40 -28.78
N PHE A 374 28.57 3.26 -29.86
CA PHE A 374 29.98 3.70 -29.97
C PHE A 374 30.16 5.07 -30.63
N THR A 375 29.08 5.76 -30.99
CA THR A 375 29.13 7.02 -31.71
C THR A 375 28.80 8.19 -30.82
N LEU A 376 29.80 8.99 -30.44
CA LEU A 376 29.59 10.28 -29.78
C LEU A 376 29.21 11.33 -30.85
N GLY A 377 28.03 11.94 -30.69
CA GLY A 377 27.59 13.01 -31.58
C GLY A 377 28.40 14.30 -31.40
N LYS A 378 28.49 15.10 -32.44
CA LYS A 378 29.19 16.40 -32.45
C LYS A 378 28.65 17.41 -31.40
N SER A 379 27.43 17.19 -30.89
CA SER A 379 26.79 18.02 -29.85
C SER A 379 27.04 17.55 -28.41
N GLY A 380 27.96 16.58 -28.21
CA GLY A 380 28.17 15.98 -26.90
C GLY A 380 27.06 14.99 -26.43
N GLN A 381 26.07 14.75 -27.26
CA GLN A 381 25.03 13.75 -26.99
C GLN A 381 25.41 12.42 -27.66
N HIS A 382 25.07 11.33 -26.99
CA HIS A 382 25.24 10.00 -27.57
C HIS A 382 24.27 9.82 -28.76
N TYR A 383 24.81 9.50 -29.94
CA TYR A 383 24.01 9.47 -31.18
C TYR A 383 22.86 8.46 -31.11
N GLY A 384 23.11 7.25 -30.63
CA GLY A 384 22.10 6.22 -30.50
C GLY A 384 20.91 6.65 -29.60
N PHE A 385 21.19 7.26 -28.44
CA PHE A 385 20.15 7.79 -27.58
C PHE A 385 19.37 8.96 -28.20
N ALA A 386 20.04 9.81 -28.96
CA ALA A 386 19.37 10.92 -29.66
C ALA A 386 18.40 10.41 -30.74
N GLN A 387 18.78 9.36 -31.49
CA GLN A 387 17.91 8.71 -32.48
C GLN A 387 16.77 7.94 -31.81
N ALA A 388 17.04 7.18 -30.74
CA ALA A 388 16.03 6.47 -29.96
C ALA A 388 14.97 7.44 -29.42
N LYS A 389 15.40 8.54 -28.79
CA LYS A 389 14.52 9.59 -28.29
C LYS A 389 13.59 10.12 -29.38
N LYS A 390 14.12 10.38 -30.59
CA LYS A 390 13.32 10.88 -31.71
C LYS A 390 12.24 9.86 -32.10
N GLN A 391 12.61 8.60 -32.30
CA GLN A 391 11.66 7.55 -32.69
C GLN A 391 10.54 7.36 -31.65
N VAL A 392 10.89 7.34 -30.37
CA VAL A 392 9.90 7.23 -29.26
C VAL A 392 8.98 8.45 -29.26
N LEU A 393 9.51 9.66 -29.39
CA LEU A 393 8.70 10.88 -29.41
C LEU A 393 7.79 10.96 -30.64
N ASP A 394 8.26 10.56 -31.82
CA ASP A 394 7.47 10.57 -33.05
C ASP A 394 6.31 9.55 -32.95
N PHE A 395 6.58 8.36 -32.41
CA PHE A 395 5.57 7.35 -32.13
C PHE A 395 4.51 7.89 -31.13
N LEU A 396 4.94 8.45 -30.00
CA LEU A 396 4.02 8.97 -28.98
C LEU A 396 3.15 10.12 -29.49
N LYS A 397 3.69 11.02 -30.32
CA LYS A 397 2.92 12.08 -30.96
C LYS A 397 1.84 11.52 -31.88
N SER A 398 2.14 10.46 -32.65
CA SER A 398 1.13 9.76 -33.47
C SER A 398 0.07 9.12 -32.59
N TYR A 399 0.51 8.36 -31.56
CA TYR A 399 -0.39 7.69 -30.63
C TYR A 399 -1.37 8.68 -29.96
N ILE A 400 -0.87 9.80 -29.44
CA ILE A 400 -1.67 10.84 -28.78
C ILE A 400 -2.70 11.43 -29.77
N ARG A 401 -2.28 11.70 -31.01
CA ARG A 401 -3.14 12.26 -32.04
C ARG A 401 -4.25 11.27 -32.45
N GLU A 402 -3.90 9.99 -32.69
CA GLU A 402 -4.81 8.95 -33.15
C GLU A 402 -5.86 8.60 -32.10
N ASN A 403 -5.46 8.57 -30.84
CA ASN A 403 -6.36 8.33 -29.71
C ASN A 403 -7.05 9.62 -29.20
N LYS A 404 -6.88 10.75 -29.89
CA LYS A 404 -7.50 12.05 -29.54
C LYS A 404 -7.27 12.45 -28.08
N ILE A 405 -6.09 12.12 -27.55
CA ILE A 405 -5.73 12.51 -26.19
C ILE A 405 -5.38 14.00 -26.23
N SER A 406 -6.17 14.79 -25.50
CA SER A 406 -5.91 16.21 -25.31
C SER A 406 -5.16 16.40 -23.99
N GLY A 407 -4.09 17.19 -24.01
CA GLY A 407 -3.36 17.62 -22.81
C GLY A 407 -3.10 19.10 -22.91
N ASP A 408 -3.13 19.80 -21.77
CA ASP A 408 -2.66 21.17 -21.65
C ASP A 408 -1.11 21.22 -21.60
#